data_499385588022a7f44fd130d3f07148cd
#
_entry.id   499385588022a7f44fd130d3f07148cd
#
_cell.length_a   1.000
_cell.length_b   1.000
_cell.length_c   1.000
_cell.angle_alpha   90.00
_cell.angle_beta   90.00
_cell.angle_gamma   90.00
#
_symmetry.space_group_name_H-M   'P 1'
#
loop_
_entity.id
_entity.type
_entity.pdbx_description
1 polymer ?
#
loop_
_entity_poly.entity_id
_entity_poly.type
_entity_poly.pdbx_seq_one_letter_code
_entity_poly.pdbx_strand_id
1 'polypeptide(L)'
;MIMICIALSLALSMHSAEYKAFEGKKVTSTRGLVGLHEVESKIYMEVPLSLTGKRFLTGTVVEQCSDMLESNIGYQPVEPYMVSFRESCGSLILYRLTGSYNASAQDNNLSASNINTVERMFEIKEFSSDSSSVLIDATSYFLSHDKSMDPIDPKAFNAAEGFVKRTGSYIPKTTLLHGFTAGEDCFSVSVSNSYKMKAAFLGIFASDDQAVLTSVVRRNFVLLPEVPMTPVEYDVKVGTYSVSLEDYDHGKPKSSSVKYATRWRLDVGEDGVVTKPVIFYVDDAFPDTWKTGILASVKEWN
;
A
#
# COMPACT_ATOMS: atom_id res chain seq x y z
N MET A 1 5.79 9.53 2.68
CA MET A 1 6.86 8.81 1.96
C MET A 1 6.64 7.33 2.20
N ILE A 2 6.06 6.64 1.22
CA ILE A 2 5.84 5.19 1.32
C ILE A 2 7.19 4.53 1.08
N MET A 3 7.61 3.72 2.04
CA MET A 3 8.75 2.82 1.90
C MET A 3 8.45 1.84 0.76
N ILE A 4 9.18 1.94 -0.35
CA ILE A 4 9.14 0.92 -1.38
C ILE A 4 9.83 -0.30 -0.77
N CYS A 5 9.05 -1.37 -0.50
CA CYS A 5 9.63 -2.66 -0.13
C CYS A 5 10.39 -3.23 -1.32
N ILE A 6 11.68 -2.95 -1.40
CA ILE A 6 12.58 -3.69 -2.28
C ILE A 6 13.02 -4.91 -1.50
N ALA A 7 12.18 -5.96 -1.53
CA ALA A 7 12.63 -7.28 -1.09
C ALA A 7 13.44 -7.88 -2.22
N LEU A 8 14.71 -8.14 -1.95
CA LEU A 8 15.56 -8.95 -2.82
C LEU A 8 14.91 -10.34 -2.91
N SER A 9 14.27 -10.63 -4.05
CA SER A 9 13.63 -11.93 -4.31
C SER A 9 14.71 -12.98 -4.55
N LEU A 10 15.11 -13.66 -3.50
CA LEU A 10 15.88 -14.91 -3.59
C LEU A 10 15.00 -16.06 -3.09
N ALA A 11 14.66 -16.89 -4.03
CA ALA A 11 14.19 -18.26 -3.99
C ALA A 11 12.82 -18.46 -4.66
N LEU A 12 12.83 -18.63 -5.98
CA LEU A 12 11.83 -19.48 -6.63
C LEU A 12 12.05 -20.91 -6.11
N SER A 13 11.49 -21.25 -4.98
CA SER A 13 11.38 -22.64 -4.57
C SER A 13 10.11 -23.22 -5.19
N MET A 14 10.30 -24.09 -6.19
CA MET A 14 9.23 -25.01 -6.61
C MET A 14 8.95 -25.94 -5.41
N HIS A 15 8.02 -25.58 -4.54
CA HIS A 15 7.48 -26.48 -3.55
C HIS A 15 6.20 -27.10 -4.12
N SER A 16 6.15 -28.44 -4.12
CA SER A 16 4.97 -29.22 -4.40
C SER A 16 3.83 -28.81 -3.46
N ALA A 17 2.63 -28.77 -4.00
CA ALA A 17 1.40 -28.29 -3.44
C ALA A 17 1.15 -28.73 -1.98
N GLU A 18 1.33 -27.80 -1.07
CA GLU A 18 0.90 -27.92 0.33
C GLU A 18 -0.64 -27.82 0.45
N TYR A 19 -1.28 -27.26 -0.59
CA TYR A 19 -2.72 -27.07 -0.70
C TYR A 19 -3.31 -27.90 -1.84
N LYS A 20 -4.44 -28.56 -1.59
CA LYS A 20 -5.18 -29.32 -2.62
C LYS A 20 -5.57 -28.45 -3.82
N ALA A 21 -5.82 -27.14 -3.56
CA ALA A 21 -6.13 -26.18 -4.60
C ALA A 21 -5.03 -26.04 -5.70
N PHE A 22 -3.79 -26.45 -5.38
CA PHE A 22 -2.62 -26.36 -6.26
C PHE A 22 -2.21 -27.69 -6.88
N GLU A 23 -2.86 -28.78 -6.48
CA GLU A 23 -2.49 -30.14 -6.91
C GLU A 23 -2.54 -30.27 -8.45
N GLY A 24 -1.46 -30.77 -9.04
CA GLY A 24 -1.31 -30.94 -10.48
C GLY A 24 -1.15 -29.64 -11.30
N LYS A 25 -0.97 -28.48 -10.65
CA LYS A 25 -0.84 -27.18 -11.31
C LYS A 25 0.57 -26.61 -11.19
N LYS A 26 0.94 -25.79 -12.17
CA LYS A 26 2.16 -24.98 -12.06
C LYS A 26 1.90 -23.82 -11.12
N VAL A 27 2.73 -23.70 -10.09
CA VAL A 27 2.64 -22.66 -9.06
C VAL A 27 3.93 -21.85 -9.05
N THR A 28 3.80 -20.53 -9.11
CA THR A 28 4.88 -19.59 -8.83
C THR A 28 4.61 -18.96 -7.48
N SER A 29 5.53 -19.04 -6.54
CA SER A 29 5.30 -18.61 -5.16
C SER A 29 6.40 -17.71 -4.63
N THR A 30 6.02 -16.79 -3.73
CA THR A 30 6.92 -16.12 -2.81
C THR A 30 6.38 -16.24 -1.39
N ARG A 31 7.25 -16.32 -0.39
CA ARG A 31 6.88 -16.43 1.02
C ARG A 31 7.63 -15.40 1.84
N GLY A 32 6.96 -14.85 2.81
CA GLY A 32 7.45 -13.87 3.77
C GLY A 32 6.40 -13.66 4.85
N LEU A 33 5.98 -12.43 5.06
CA LEU A 33 4.87 -12.09 5.97
C LEU A 33 3.59 -12.85 5.64
N VAL A 34 3.33 -13.03 4.35
CA VAL A 34 2.27 -13.88 3.77
C VAL A 34 2.88 -14.73 2.66
N GLY A 35 2.20 -15.80 2.26
CA GLY A 35 2.49 -16.52 1.03
C GLY A 35 1.67 -15.93 -0.12
N LEU A 36 2.32 -15.65 -1.25
CA LEU A 36 1.65 -15.26 -2.50
C LEU A 36 1.94 -16.29 -3.57
N HIS A 37 0.89 -16.75 -4.24
CA HIS A 37 0.96 -17.85 -5.20
C HIS A 37 0.22 -17.48 -6.48
N GLU A 38 0.91 -17.56 -7.61
CA GLU A 38 0.29 -17.49 -8.93
C GLU A 38 0.01 -18.89 -9.43
N VAL A 39 -1.25 -19.15 -9.76
CA VAL A 39 -1.74 -20.44 -10.29
C VAL A 39 -2.71 -20.15 -11.42
N GLU A 40 -2.40 -20.55 -12.66
CA GLU A 40 -3.28 -20.36 -13.83
C GLU A 40 -3.79 -18.92 -13.99
N SER A 41 -2.88 -17.93 -13.84
CA SER A 41 -3.17 -16.48 -13.89
C SER A 41 -4.10 -15.98 -12.77
N LYS A 42 -4.25 -16.74 -11.69
CA LYS A 42 -4.92 -16.32 -10.47
C LYS A 42 -3.89 -16.05 -9.39
N ILE A 43 -4.23 -15.15 -8.47
CA ILE A 43 -3.44 -14.86 -7.27
C ILE A 43 -4.15 -15.46 -6.06
N TYR A 44 -3.47 -16.39 -5.40
CA TYR A 44 -3.84 -16.89 -4.10
C TYR A 44 -2.95 -16.28 -3.03
N MET A 45 -3.51 -16.04 -1.87
CA MET A 45 -2.77 -15.53 -0.72
C MET A 45 -2.96 -16.48 0.47
N GLU A 46 -1.83 -16.93 1.02
CA GLU A 46 -1.75 -17.67 2.26
C GLU A 46 -1.51 -16.68 3.40
N VAL A 47 -2.46 -16.54 4.29
CA VAL A 47 -2.43 -15.58 5.38
C VAL A 47 -2.31 -16.31 6.72
N PRO A 48 -1.20 -16.13 7.44
CA PRO A 48 -1.07 -16.65 8.81
C PRO A 48 -2.16 -16.06 9.71
N LEU A 49 -2.85 -16.92 10.47
CA LEU A 49 -3.89 -16.48 11.40
C LEU A 49 -3.35 -15.60 12.53
N SER A 50 -2.04 -15.67 12.80
CA SER A 50 -1.34 -14.76 13.72
C SER A 50 -1.34 -13.30 13.28
N LEU A 51 -1.66 -13.03 12.02
CA LEU A 51 -1.79 -11.67 11.47
C LEU A 51 -3.19 -11.09 11.64
N THR A 52 -4.17 -11.90 12.07
CA THR A 52 -5.52 -11.40 12.33
C THR A 52 -5.51 -10.41 13.49
N GLY A 53 -6.22 -9.30 13.31
CA GLY A 53 -6.24 -8.19 14.27
C GLY A 53 -5.02 -7.26 14.22
N LYS A 54 -3.93 -7.64 13.54
CA LYS A 54 -2.78 -6.75 13.35
C LYS A 54 -3.11 -5.66 12.34
N ARG A 55 -2.46 -4.51 12.48
CA ARG A 55 -2.67 -3.33 11.64
C ARG A 55 -1.63 -3.29 10.53
N PHE A 56 -2.11 -3.02 9.32
CA PHE A 56 -1.28 -2.81 8.14
C PHE A 56 -1.53 -1.41 7.59
N LEU A 57 -0.50 -0.78 7.06
CA LEU A 57 -0.63 0.37 6.17
C LEU A 57 -0.70 -0.15 4.74
N THR A 58 -1.73 0.24 3.99
CA THR A 58 -1.83 -0.10 2.57
C THR A 58 -1.92 1.17 1.73
N GLY A 59 -1.42 1.08 0.53
CA GLY A 59 -1.48 2.13 -0.47
C GLY A 59 -0.99 1.63 -1.81
N THR A 60 -1.28 2.40 -2.83
CA THR A 60 -0.90 2.09 -4.21
C THR A 60 0.05 3.15 -4.74
N VAL A 61 0.92 2.74 -5.65
CA VAL A 61 1.89 3.63 -6.29
C VAL A 61 2.07 3.22 -7.75
N VAL A 62 2.15 4.19 -8.64
CA VAL A 62 2.50 3.97 -10.04
C VAL A 62 3.98 3.62 -10.12
N GLU A 63 4.27 2.42 -10.63
CA GLU A 63 5.62 1.86 -10.74
C GLU A 63 6.22 2.10 -12.13
N GLN A 64 5.39 1.92 -13.15
CA GLN A 64 5.77 2.11 -14.56
C GLN A 64 4.59 2.66 -15.35
N CYS A 65 4.87 3.37 -16.42
CA CYS A 65 3.85 3.79 -17.39
C CYS A 65 4.44 3.87 -18.79
N SER A 66 3.58 3.67 -19.79
CA SER A 66 3.97 3.75 -21.20
C SER A 66 4.14 5.19 -21.68
N ASP A 67 3.58 6.17 -20.99
CA ASP A 67 3.70 7.59 -21.29
C ASP A 67 3.73 8.41 -19.99
N MET A 68 4.89 9.00 -19.71
CA MET A 68 5.11 9.82 -18.51
C MET A 68 4.44 11.20 -18.60
N LEU A 69 3.91 11.60 -19.74
CA LEU A 69 3.09 12.82 -19.86
C LEU A 69 1.68 12.61 -19.32
N GLU A 70 1.23 11.35 -19.27
CA GLU A 70 -0.12 10.96 -18.84
C GLU A 70 -0.17 10.47 -17.40
N SER A 71 0.96 9.99 -16.88
CA SER A 71 1.07 9.43 -15.52
C SER A 71 2.48 9.62 -14.98
N ASN A 72 2.58 9.95 -13.69
CA ASN A 72 3.86 10.12 -13.01
C ASN A 72 4.25 8.87 -12.24
N ILE A 73 5.47 8.39 -12.46
CA ILE A 73 6.06 7.34 -11.62
C ILE A 73 6.15 7.86 -10.17
N GLY A 74 5.72 7.03 -9.22
CA GLY A 74 5.62 7.42 -7.81
C GLY A 74 4.30 8.08 -7.42
N TYR A 75 3.41 8.35 -8.37
CA TYR A 75 2.09 8.89 -8.07
C TYR A 75 1.27 7.90 -7.23
N GLN A 76 0.58 8.43 -6.23
CA GLN A 76 -0.30 7.70 -5.33
C GLN A 76 -1.74 8.12 -5.59
N PRO A 77 -2.54 7.26 -6.23
CA PRO A 77 -3.93 7.58 -6.57
C PRO A 77 -4.82 7.92 -5.37
N VAL A 78 -4.53 7.31 -4.23
CA VAL A 78 -5.22 7.57 -2.96
C VAL A 78 -4.21 7.64 -1.83
N GLU A 79 -4.54 8.42 -0.79
CA GLU A 79 -3.75 8.44 0.43
C GLU A 79 -3.69 7.06 1.07
N PRO A 80 -2.53 6.64 1.59
CA PRO A 80 -2.41 5.40 2.32
C PRO A 80 -3.33 5.35 3.54
N TYR A 81 -3.86 4.16 3.81
CA TYR A 81 -4.79 3.96 4.90
C TYR A 81 -4.53 2.65 5.64
N MET A 82 -5.03 2.56 6.86
CA MET A 82 -4.86 1.38 7.69
C MET A 82 -5.92 0.33 7.41
N VAL A 83 -5.49 -0.93 7.39
CA VAL A 83 -6.37 -2.10 7.26
C VAL A 83 -6.00 -3.17 8.27
N SER A 84 -6.92 -4.11 8.50
CA SER A 84 -6.71 -5.28 9.36
C SER A 84 -7.49 -6.47 8.83
N PHE A 85 -6.91 -7.66 8.93
CA PHE A 85 -7.59 -8.90 8.62
C PHE A 85 -8.33 -9.43 9.86
N ARG A 86 -9.51 -10.01 9.65
CA ARG A 86 -10.25 -10.76 10.67
C ARG A 86 -10.87 -11.99 10.04
N GLU A 87 -10.66 -13.14 10.67
CA GLU A 87 -11.40 -14.36 10.31
C GLU A 87 -12.78 -14.34 10.97
N SER A 88 -13.81 -14.66 10.20
CA SER A 88 -15.17 -14.80 10.70
C SER A 88 -16.01 -15.62 9.73
N CYS A 89 -16.77 -16.58 10.28
CA CYS A 89 -17.76 -17.37 9.54
C CYS A 89 -17.20 -18.01 8.24
N GLY A 90 -16.00 -18.57 8.29
CA GLY A 90 -15.37 -19.22 7.13
C GLY A 90 -14.87 -18.26 6.06
N SER A 91 -14.74 -16.99 6.40
CA SER A 91 -14.22 -15.94 5.54
C SER A 91 -13.09 -15.17 6.22
N LEU A 92 -12.10 -14.77 5.44
CA LEU A 92 -11.11 -13.77 5.84
C LEU A 92 -11.59 -12.40 5.36
N ILE A 93 -11.83 -11.49 6.29
CA ILE A 93 -12.37 -10.17 6.01
C ILE A 93 -11.28 -9.13 6.16
N LEU A 94 -11.08 -8.31 5.13
CA LEU A 94 -10.23 -7.13 5.16
C LEU A 94 -11.08 -5.93 5.56
N TYR A 95 -10.74 -5.33 6.70
CA TYR A 95 -11.36 -4.12 7.20
C TYR A 95 -10.47 -2.92 6.96
N ARG A 96 -11.05 -1.85 6.45
CA ARG A 96 -10.45 -0.53 6.48
C ARG A 96 -10.72 0.08 7.85
N LEU A 97 -9.64 0.45 8.55
CA LEU A 97 -9.73 1.01 9.88
C LEU A 97 -10.02 2.52 9.80
N THR A 98 -11.01 2.96 10.55
CA THR A 98 -11.32 4.38 10.70
C THR A 98 -10.35 4.97 11.73
N GLY A 99 -9.19 5.45 11.26
CA GLY A 99 -8.05 5.83 12.11
C GLY A 99 -7.86 7.32 12.36
N SER A 100 -8.91 8.13 12.17
CA SER A 100 -8.77 9.60 12.25
C SER A 100 -8.96 10.18 13.66
N TYR A 101 -9.10 9.36 14.70
CA TYR A 101 -9.35 9.84 16.04
C TYR A 101 -8.61 9.06 17.11
N ASN A 102 -8.17 9.80 18.12
CA ASN A 102 -7.81 9.26 19.41
C ASN A 102 -9.09 9.13 20.24
N ALA A 103 -9.45 7.89 20.57
CA ALA A 103 -10.42 7.64 21.62
C ALA A 103 -9.75 6.72 22.63
N SER A 104 -9.87 7.01 23.91
CA SER A 104 -9.44 6.06 24.92
C SER A 104 -10.27 4.78 24.80
N ALA A 105 -9.69 3.66 25.17
CA ALA A 105 -10.37 2.37 25.18
C ALA A 105 -11.64 2.35 26.09
N GLN A 106 -11.88 3.44 26.82
CA GLN A 106 -13.01 3.62 27.74
C GLN A 106 -14.18 4.35 27.11
N ASP A 107 -14.04 4.95 25.92
CA ASP A 107 -15.16 5.62 25.25
C ASP A 107 -16.02 4.65 24.45
N ASN A 108 -16.88 3.92 25.18
CA ASN A 108 -17.84 2.96 24.60
C ASN A 108 -18.79 3.61 23.59
N ASN A 109 -19.03 4.94 23.66
CA ASN A 109 -19.95 5.64 22.77
C ASN A 109 -19.35 5.81 21.37
N LEU A 110 -18.06 6.11 21.27
CA LEU A 110 -17.36 6.22 19.98
C LEU A 110 -17.20 4.85 19.30
N SER A 111 -16.90 3.81 20.05
CA SER A 111 -16.79 2.43 19.52
C SER A 111 -18.17 1.89 19.08
N ALA A 112 -19.26 2.32 19.72
CA ALA A 112 -20.61 1.93 19.36
C ALA A 112 -21.13 2.60 18.08
N SER A 113 -20.63 3.81 17.77
CA SER A 113 -21.09 4.59 16.60
C SER A 113 -20.15 4.49 15.39
N ASN A 114 -18.90 4.06 15.57
CA ASN A 114 -17.89 3.96 14.51
C ASN A 114 -17.50 2.51 14.25
N ILE A 115 -17.96 1.98 13.13
CA ILE A 115 -17.57 0.64 12.67
C ILE A 115 -16.50 0.74 11.59
N ASN A 116 -15.59 -0.23 11.58
CA ASN A 116 -14.64 -0.37 10.49
C ASN A 116 -15.37 -0.76 9.19
N THR A 117 -14.95 -0.18 8.09
CA THR A 117 -15.55 -0.49 6.79
C THR A 117 -15.05 -1.84 6.30
N VAL A 118 -15.94 -2.73 5.89
CA VAL A 118 -15.57 -3.94 5.17
C VAL A 118 -15.08 -3.54 3.79
N GLU A 119 -13.79 -3.70 3.51
CA GLU A 119 -13.21 -3.42 2.21
C GLU A 119 -13.37 -4.63 1.28
N ARG A 120 -13.11 -5.82 1.82
CA ARG A 120 -13.24 -7.07 1.07
C ARG A 120 -13.53 -8.26 2.00
N MET A 121 -14.32 -9.20 1.48
CA MET A 121 -14.48 -10.54 2.06
C MET A 121 -13.88 -11.55 1.10
N PHE A 122 -13.07 -12.46 1.64
CA PHE A 122 -12.48 -13.57 0.92
C PHE A 122 -12.99 -14.87 1.52
N GLU A 123 -13.56 -15.71 0.69
CA GLU A 123 -13.89 -17.08 1.10
C GLU A 123 -12.59 -17.85 1.38
N ILE A 124 -12.50 -18.48 2.54
CA ILE A 124 -11.39 -19.38 2.87
C ILE A 124 -11.53 -20.63 2.01
N LYS A 125 -10.53 -20.89 1.16
CA LYS A 125 -10.51 -22.05 0.28
C LYS A 125 -10.01 -23.29 1.01
N GLU A 126 -8.99 -23.12 1.83
CA GLU A 126 -8.35 -24.21 2.54
C GLU A 126 -7.57 -23.66 3.75
N PHE A 127 -7.41 -24.49 4.77
CA PHE A 127 -6.48 -24.23 5.88
C PHE A 127 -5.16 -24.97 5.61
N SER A 128 -4.05 -24.43 6.07
CA SER A 128 -2.78 -25.15 6.09
C SER A 128 -2.90 -26.44 6.91
N SER A 129 -2.02 -27.40 6.68
CA SER A 129 -2.05 -28.71 7.34
C SER A 129 -2.02 -28.62 8.86
N ASP A 130 -1.37 -27.60 9.42
CA ASP A 130 -1.29 -27.28 10.84
C ASP A 130 -2.36 -26.30 11.32
N SER A 131 -3.25 -25.88 10.41
CA SER A 131 -4.31 -24.89 10.66
C SER A 131 -3.80 -23.53 11.15
N SER A 132 -2.53 -23.20 10.93
CA SER A 132 -1.93 -21.90 11.31
C SER A 132 -2.18 -20.79 10.31
N SER A 133 -2.52 -21.16 9.08
CA SER A 133 -2.74 -20.23 7.96
C SER A 133 -4.00 -20.57 7.17
N VAL A 134 -4.54 -19.60 6.47
CA VAL A 134 -5.67 -19.76 5.55
C VAL A 134 -5.28 -19.39 4.13
N LEU A 135 -5.72 -20.16 3.17
CA LEU A 135 -5.59 -19.88 1.75
C LEU A 135 -6.85 -19.22 1.23
N ILE A 136 -6.70 -18.08 0.56
CA ILE A 136 -7.79 -17.34 -0.09
C ILE A 136 -7.50 -17.10 -1.56
N ASP A 137 -8.54 -17.00 -2.40
CA ASP A 137 -8.45 -16.49 -3.77
C ASP A 137 -8.52 -14.96 -3.71
N ALA A 138 -7.38 -14.31 -3.88
CA ALA A 138 -7.24 -12.85 -3.87
C ALA A 138 -7.25 -12.23 -5.27
N THR A 139 -7.54 -13.03 -6.32
CA THR A 139 -7.49 -12.61 -7.72
C THR A 139 -8.34 -11.37 -7.97
N SER A 140 -9.60 -11.40 -7.57
CA SER A 140 -10.55 -10.29 -7.82
C SER A 140 -10.23 -9.02 -7.01
N TYR A 141 -9.37 -9.11 -6.00
CA TYR A 141 -8.92 -7.96 -5.23
C TYR A 141 -7.69 -7.31 -5.87
N PHE A 142 -6.72 -8.11 -6.29
CA PHE A 142 -5.49 -7.59 -6.89
C PHE A 142 -5.63 -7.35 -8.39
N LEU A 143 -6.20 -8.29 -9.14
CA LEU A 143 -6.39 -8.17 -10.60
C LEU A 143 -7.70 -7.45 -10.94
N SER A 144 -7.86 -6.25 -10.41
CA SER A 144 -9.03 -5.41 -10.62
C SER A 144 -8.61 -3.97 -10.90
N HIS A 145 -9.55 -3.19 -11.37
CA HIS A 145 -9.42 -1.75 -11.47
C HIS A 145 -10.43 -1.09 -10.53
N ASP A 146 -9.93 -0.27 -9.64
CA ASP A 146 -10.70 0.61 -8.78
C ASP A 146 -10.01 1.99 -8.71
N LYS A 147 -10.59 2.93 -8.00
CA LYS A 147 -10.05 4.28 -7.86
C LYS A 147 -8.61 4.30 -7.30
N SER A 148 -8.24 3.32 -6.47
CA SER A 148 -6.89 3.24 -5.91
C SER A 148 -5.85 2.75 -6.92
N MET A 149 -6.30 2.21 -8.06
CA MET A 149 -5.45 1.72 -9.14
C MET A 149 -5.40 2.66 -10.35
N ASP A 150 -6.04 3.84 -10.26
CA ASP A 150 -6.07 4.82 -11.35
C ASP A 150 -4.71 5.53 -11.44
N PRO A 151 -3.93 5.34 -12.52
CA PRO A 151 -2.60 5.92 -12.64
C PRO A 151 -2.60 7.40 -13.06
N ILE A 152 -3.78 7.96 -13.37
CA ILE A 152 -3.88 9.28 -13.96
C ILE A 152 -3.79 10.34 -12.87
N ASP A 153 -2.67 11.03 -12.81
CA ASP A 153 -2.48 12.17 -11.92
C ASP A 153 -3.16 13.40 -12.51
N PRO A 154 -4.20 13.94 -11.90
CA PRO A 154 -4.85 15.15 -12.38
C PRO A 154 -3.94 16.37 -12.35
N LYS A 155 -2.79 16.32 -11.67
CA LYS A 155 -1.80 17.38 -11.56
C LYS A 155 -0.59 17.18 -12.47
N ALA A 156 -0.47 16.04 -13.16
CA ALA A 156 0.67 15.73 -14.01
C ALA A 156 0.83 16.72 -15.19
N PHE A 157 -0.24 17.40 -15.54
CA PHE A 157 -0.29 18.29 -16.70
C PHE A 157 -0.33 19.76 -16.30
N ASN A 158 0.87 20.33 -16.00
CA ASN A 158 1.00 21.73 -15.62
C ASN A 158 1.12 22.70 -16.82
N ALA A 159 1.13 22.22 -18.06
CA ALA A 159 1.52 23.06 -19.20
C ALA A 159 0.44 24.07 -19.66
N ALA A 160 -0.80 23.89 -19.24
CA ALA A 160 -1.87 24.83 -19.53
C ALA A 160 -2.90 24.76 -18.41
N GLU A 161 -2.52 25.21 -17.22
CA GLU A 161 -3.36 25.19 -16.04
C GLU A 161 -4.78 25.66 -16.34
N GLY A 162 -5.74 24.74 -16.20
CA GLY A 162 -7.16 24.99 -16.39
C GLY A 162 -7.71 24.86 -17.82
N PHE A 163 -6.90 24.73 -18.84
CA PHE A 163 -7.38 24.70 -20.24
C PHE A 163 -7.55 23.28 -20.81
N VAL A 164 -6.69 22.32 -20.41
CA VAL A 164 -6.77 20.94 -20.87
C VAL A 164 -6.96 20.01 -19.68
N LYS A 165 -8.06 19.28 -19.68
CA LYS A 165 -8.32 18.22 -18.71
C LYS A 165 -8.13 16.88 -19.41
N ARG A 166 -7.22 16.06 -18.87
CA ARG A 166 -7.04 14.68 -19.31
C ARG A 166 -7.79 13.72 -18.42
N THR A 167 -8.39 12.73 -19.02
CA THR A 167 -9.10 11.66 -18.32
C THR A 167 -8.82 10.35 -19.01
N GLY A 168 -8.73 9.26 -18.25
CA GLY A 168 -8.61 7.92 -18.78
C GLY A 168 -9.84 7.09 -18.44
N SER A 169 -10.19 6.22 -19.37
CA SER A 169 -11.21 5.21 -19.15
C SER A 169 -10.54 3.85 -19.19
N TYR A 170 -10.67 3.09 -18.11
CA TYR A 170 -10.14 1.72 -18.02
C TYR A 170 -10.67 0.86 -19.17
N ILE A 171 -9.77 0.09 -19.80
CA ILE A 171 -10.13 -0.86 -20.85
C ILE A 171 -10.35 -2.23 -20.19
N PRO A 172 -11.59 -2.76 -20.17
CA PRO A 172 -11.88 -4.05 -19.53
C PRO A 172 -11.01 -5.19 -20.07
N LYS A 173 -10.65 -6.12 -19.18
CA LYS A 173 -9.83 -7.32 -19.48
C LYS A 173 -8.39 -7.03 -19.91
N THR A 174 -7.86 -5.85 -19.58
CA THR A 174 -6.44 -5.54 -19.81
C THR A 174 -5.60 -5.65 -18.54
N THR A 175 -6.20 -6.03 -17.41
CA THR A 175 -5.47 -6.23 -16.16
C THR A 175 -4.66 -7.51 -16.23
N LEU A 176 -3.35 -7.36 -16.08
CA LEU A 176 -2.39 -8.47 -16.07
C LEU A 176 -1.54 -8.40 -14.79
N LEU A 177 -1.26 -9.57 -14.22
CA LEU A 177 -0.28 -9.67 -13.16
C LEU A 177 1.10 -9.32 -13.71
N HIS A 178 1.77 -8.37 -13.08
CA HIS A 178 3.12 -7.97 -13.45
C HIS A 178 4.17 -8.59 -12.52
N GLY A 179 3.84 -8.74 -11.24
CA GLY A 179 4.69 -9.38 -10.26
C GLY A 179 4.14 -9.28 -8.84
N PHE A 180 4.78 -9.98 -7.92
CA PHE A 180 4.46 -9.92 -6.50
C PHE A 180 5.70 -10.20 -5.65
N THR A 181 5.74 -9.63 -4.45
CA THR A 181 6.83 -9.83 -3.49
C THR A 181 6.27 -9.97 -2.08
N ALA A 182 6.96 -10.73 -1.25
CA ALA A 182 6.70 -10.83 0.19
C ALA A 182 8.02 -10.78 0.95
N GLY A 183 8.13 -9.86 1.90
CA GLY A 183 9.24 -9.72 2.84
C GLY A 183 8.81 -10.09 4.26
N GLU A 184 9.61 -9.78 5.25
CA GLU A 184 9.35 -10.11 6.66
C GLU A 184 8.21 -9.26 7.26
N ASP A 185 8.10 -8.00 6.85
CA ASP A 185 7.15 -7.02 7.39
C ASP A 185 6.24 -6.40 6.31
N CYS A 186 6.34 -6.85 5.07
CA CYS A 186 5.59 -6.27 3.97
C CYS A 186 5.31 -7.29 2.86
N PHE A 187 4.30 -7.01 2.05
CA PHE A 187 4.07 -7.69 0.77
C PHE A 187 3.45 -6.73 -0.24
N SER A 188 3.61 -7.05 -1.51
CA SER A 188 3.06 -6.24 -2.59
C SER A 188 2.69 -7.07 -3.82
N VAL A 189 1.73 -6.54 -4.58
CA VAL A 189 1.33 -7.08 -5.88
C VAL A 189 1.30 -5.94 -6.88
N SER A 190 1.97 -6.13 -8.02
CA SER A 190 2.02 -5.20 -9.14
C SER A 190 1.15 -5.73 -10.27
N VAL A 191 0.29 -4.88 -10.80
CA VAL A 191 -0.59 -5.20 -11.93
C VAL A 191 -0.50 -4.14 -12.99
N SER A 192 -0.59 -4.53 -14.26
CA SER A 192 -0.70 -3.60 -15.38
C SER A 192 -2.15 -3.45 -15.79
N ASN A 193 -2.56 -2.21 -16.03
CA ASN A 193 -3.88 -1.83 -16.54
C ASN A 193 -3.71 -0.91 -17.74
N SER A 194 -4.64 -0.99 -18.70
CA SER A 194 -4.65 -0.09 -19.86
C SER A 194 -5.87 0.83 -19.83
N TYR A 195 -5.68 2.05 -20.31
CA TYR A 195 -6.67 3.13 -20.28
C TYR A 195 -6.75 3.79 -21.65
N LYS A 196 -7.97 4.03 -22.13
CA LYS A 196 -8.20 4.89 -23.27
C LYS A 196 -8.18 6.34 -22.81
N MET A 197 -7.24 7.13 -23.33
CA MET A 197 -7.06 8.51 -22.94
C MET A 197 -7.99 9.44 -23.71
N LYS A 198 -8.43 10.51 -23.07
CA LYS A 198 -9.20 11.60 -23.65
C LYS A 198 -8.68 12.93 -23.15
N ALA A 199 -8.54 13.88 -24.04
CA ALA A 199 -8.24 15.26 -23.69
C ALA A 199 -9.47 16.13 -23.94
N ALA A 200 -9.85 16.95 -22.97
CA ALA A 200 -10.90 17.95 -23.11
C ALA A 200 -10.29 19.35 -22.97
N PHE A 201 -10.46 20.18 -23.99
CA PHE A 201 -10.06 21.59 -23.96
C PHE A 201 -11.22 22.43 -23.44
N LEU A 202 -10.98 23.21 -22.38
CA LEU A 202 -12.00 24.02 -21.67
C LEU A 202 -13.26 23.24 -21.25
N GLY A 203 -13.17 21.91 -21.16
CA GLY A 203 -14.31 21.04 -20.86
C GLY A 203 -15.37 20.91 -21.97
N ILE A 204 -15.17 21.57 -23.10
CA ILE A 204 -16.16 21.67 -24.20
C ILE A 204 -15.76 20.88 -25.44
N PHE A 205 -14.48 20.91 -25.80
CA PHE A 205 -13.96 20.19 -26.96
C PHE A 205 -13.17 18.97 -26.48
N ALA A 206 -13.79 17.78 -26.58
CA ALA A 206 -13.09 16.52 -26.35
C ALA A 206 -12.40 16.10 -27.66
N SER A 207 -11.09 15.99 -27.66
CA SER A 207 -10.37 15.24 -28.67
C SER A 207 -10.53 13.76 -28.35
N ASP A 208 -11.05 12.98 -29.28
CA ASP A 208 -11.03 11.52 -29.19
C ASP A 208 -9.61 11.05 -29.57
N ASP A 209 -8.68 11.36 -28.68
CA ASP A 209 -7.32 10.89 -28.81
C ASP A 209 -7.35 9.37 -28.63
N GLN A 210 -6.92 8.63 -29.66
CA GLN A 210 -6.89 7.16 -29.60
C GLN A 210 -5.68 6.65 -28.80
N ALA A 211 -5.04 7.53 -28.02
CA ALA A 211 -3.91 7.16 -27.18
C ALA A 211 -4.35 6.15 -26.11
N VAL A 212 -3.55 5.13 -25.95
CA VAL A 212 -3.71 4.11 -24.90
C VAL A 212 -2.54 4.24 -23.95
N LEU A 213 -2.86 4.51 -22.68
CA LEU A 213 -1.90 4.46 -21.59
C LEU A 213 -1.92 3.07 -20.97
N THR A 214 -0.78 2.42 -20.86
CA THR A 214 -0.62 1.23 -20.01
C THR A 214 0.25 1.60 -18.81
N SER A 215 -0.20 1.26 -17.63
CA SER A 215 0.50 1.58 -16.39
C SER A 215 0.58 0.36 -15.50
N VAL A 216 1.72 0.18 -14.83
CA VAL A 216 1.91 -0.78 -13.75
C VAL A 216 1.70 -0.06 -12.42
N VAL A 217 0.75 -0.54 -11.64
CA VAL A 217 0.45 -0.01 -10.31
C VAL A 217 0.72 -1.10 -9.29
N ARG A 218 1.51 -0.77 -8.27
CA ARG A 218 1.83 -1.65 -7.16
C ARG A 218 0.96 -1.32 -5.97
N ARG A 219 0.29 -2.33 -5.42
CA ARG A 219 -0.40 -2.27 -4.14
C ARG A 219 0.48 -2.86 -3.05
N ASN A 220 0.78 -2.06 -2.05
CA ASN A 220 1.68 -2.41 -0.96
C ASN A 220 0.89 -2.61 0.34
N PHE A 221 1.37 -3.54 1.17
CA PHE A 221 0.93 -3.74 2.55
C PHE A 221 2.16 -3.79 3.43
N VAL A 222 2.18 -2.97 4.46
CA VAL A 222 3.28 -2.90 5.44
C VAL A 222 2.70 -3.16 6.81
N LEU A 223 3.23 -4.15 7.52
CA LEU A 223 2.84 -4.46 8.90
C LEU A 223 3.29 -3.32 9.81
N LEU A 224 2.34 -2.74 10.54
CA LEU A 224 2.64 -1.70 11.50
C LEU A 224 3.14 -2.30 12.81
N PRO A 225 4.04 -1.60 13.53
CA PRO A 225 4.49 -2.02 14.85
C PRO A 225 3.32 -2.21 15.82
N GLU A 226 3.40 -3.25 16.66
CA GLU A 226 2.37 -3.51 17.69
C GLU A 226 2.32 -2.37 18.71
N VAL A 227 3.49 -1.86 19.11
CA VAL A 227 3.62 -0.71 20.01
C VAL A 227 3.94 0.52 19.15
N PRO A 228 3.00 1.45 18.98
CA PRO A 228 3.25 2.69 18.25
C PRO A 228 4.22 3.59 19.03
N MET A 229 4.83 4.54 18.32
CA MET A 229 5.57 5.61 18.99
C MET A 229 4.62 6.45 19.83
N THR A 230 5.13 6.98 20.95
CA THR A 230 4.44 8.03 21.69
C THR A 230 4.29 9.25 20.78
N PRO A 231 3.06 9.72 20.52
CA PRO A 231 2.85 10.89 19.69
C PRO A 231 3.43 12.14 20.37
N VAL A 232 3.96 13.04 19.56
CA VAL A 232 4.46 14.34 20.01
C VAL A 232 3.63 15.42 19.33
N GLU A 233 3.05 16.32 20.13
CA GLU A 233 2.31 17.44 19.58
C GLU A 233 3.19 18.31 18.69
N TYR A 234 2.60 18.79 17.60
CA TYR A 234 3.28 19.63 16.64
C TYR A 234 3.45 21.05 17.20
N ASP A 235 4.68 21.55 17.19
CA ASP A 235 4.97 22.96 17.42
C ASP A 235 5.42 23.60 16.10
N VAL A 236 4.73 24.67 15.69
CA VAL A 236 5.04 25.43 14.48
C VAL A 236 6.48 25.94 14.44
N LYS A 237 7.11 26.14 15.59
CA LYS A 237 8.50 26.62 15.71
C LYS A 237 9.52 25.57 15.24
N VAL A 238 9.16 24.29 15.24
CA VAL A 238 10.06 23.20 14.83
C VAL A 238 10.04 22.98 13.32
N GLY A 239 8.94 23.34 12.64
CA GLY A 239 8.86 23.29 11.19
C GLY A 239 8.86 21.89 10.56
N THR A 240 8.46 20.84 11.32
CA THR A 240 8.32 19.48 10.80
C THR A 240 6.99 19.32 10.05
N TYR A 241 6.85 18.23 9.29
CA TYR A 241 5.54 17.81 8.79
C TYR A 241 4.65 17.38 9.95
N SER A 242 3.33 17.58 9.80
CA SER A 242 2.36 17.22 10.82
C SER A 242 1.20 16.42 10.23
N VAL A 243 0.61 15.58 11.07
CA VAL A 243 -0.64 14.87 10.81
C VAL A 243 -1.69 15.40 11.78
N SER A 244 -2.88 15.72 11.27
CA SER A 244 -4.02 16.15 12.12
C SER A 244 -4.88 14.95 12.44
N LEU A 245 -5.22 14.79 13.73
CA LEU A 245 -6.17 13.79 14.21
C LEU A 245 -7.29 14.49 14.96
N GLU A 246 -8.50 13.99 14.83
CA GLU A 246 -9.62 14.42 15.68
C GLU A 246 -9.47 13.75 17.05
N ASP A 247 -9.46 14.56 18.09
CA ASP A 247 -9.30 14.11 19.47
C ASP A 247 -10.62 14.25 20.23
N TYR A 248 -11.11 13.11 20.69
CA TYR A 248 -12.36 13.01 21.47
C TYR A 248 -12.11 12.79 22.97
N ASP A 249 -10.85 12.64 23.38
CA ASP A 249 -10.48 12.14 24.71
C ASP A 249 -10.31 13.24 25.79
N HIS A 250 -10.31 14.51 25.42
CA HIS A 250 -9.96 15.57 26.37
C HIS A 250 -11.11 16.18 27.14
N GLY A 251 -12.23 15.45 27.32
CA GLY A 251 -13.35 15.92 28.14
C GLY A 251 -13.99 17.22 27.63
N LYS A 252 -13.69 17.59 26.38
CA LYS A 252 -14.28 18.78 25.74
C LYS A 252 -15.61 18.39 25.09
N PRO A 253 -16.62 19.28 25.14
CA PRO A 253 -17.93 18.99 24.55
C PRO A 253 -17.93 18.91 23.02
N LYS A 254 -16.78 19.14 22.36
CA LYS A 254 -16.59 19.03 20.92
C LYS A 254 -15.24 18.40 20.64
N SER A 255 -15.15 17.59 19.59
CA SER A 255 -13.87 17.13 19.05
C SER A 255 -12.94 18.31 18.77
N SER A 256 -11.69 18.16 19.09
CA SER A 256 -10.64 19.13 18.76
C SER A 256 -9.63 18.48 17.82
N SER A 257 -9.26 19.19 16.77
CA SER A 257 -8.19 18.73 15.89
C SER A 257 -6.84 18.97 16.58
N VAL A 258 -6.11 17.91 16.84
CA VAL A 258 -4.74 17.96 17.40
C VAL A 258 -3.75 17.60 16.30
N LYS A 259 -2.68 18.37 16.17
CA LYS A 259 -1.60 18.10 15.22
C LYS A 259 -0.46 17.40 15.92
N TYR A 260 0.01 16.33 15.32
CA TYR A 260 1.17 15.59 15.78
C TYR A 260 2.32 15.70 14.78
N ALA A 261 3.53 15.83 15.30
CA ALA A 261 4.74 15.93 14.49
C ALA A 261 5.06 14.58 13.81
N THR A 262 5.32 14.60 12.52
CA THR A 262 5.84 13.44 11.78
C THR A 262 7.34 13.34 12.02
N ARG A 263 7.80 12.22 12.55
CA ARG A 263 9.20 11.97 12.87
C ARG A 263 9.59 10.51 12.67
N TRP A 264 10.86 10.27 12.50
CA TRP A 264 11.40 8.92 12.48
C TRP A 264 11.35 8.30 13.87
N ARG A 265 11.13 7.00 13.92
CA ARG A 265 11.31 6.22 15.14
C ARG A 265 12.80 5.91 15.31
N LEU A 266 13.39 6.53 16.31
CA LEU A 266 14.78 6.31 16.69
C LEU A 266 14.79 5.74 18.11
N ASP A 267 14.74 4.40 18.19
CA ASP A 267 14.87 3.72 19.48
C ASP A 267 16.36 3.60 19.81
N VAL A 268 16.77 4.14 20.95
CA VAL A 268 18.16 4.17 21.42
C VAL A 268 18.33 3.07 22.46
N GLY A 269 19.37 2.23 22.28
CA GLY A 269 19.74 1.20 23.24
C GLY A 269 20.37 1.80 24.51
N GLU A 270 20.64 0.94 25.50
CA GLU A 270 21.31 1.34 26.76
C GLU A 270 22.71 1.90 26.54
N ASP A 271 23.35 1.51 25.44
CA ASP A 271 24.67 1.99 25.00
C ASP A 271 24.63 3.36 24.30
N GLY A 272 23.45 3.96 24.16
CA GLY A 272 23.26 5.23 23.45
C GLY A 272 23.23 5.09 21.92
N VAL A 273 23.30 3.88 21.37
CA VAL A 273 23.30 3.62 19.92
C VAL A 273 21.87 3.38 19.44
N VAL A 274 21.55 3.91 18.24
CA VAL A 274 20.25 3.70 17.61
C VAL A 274 20.11 2.24 17.18
N THR A 275 19.11 1.55 17.71
CA THR A 275 18.88 0.11 17.44
C THR A 275 18.33 -0.16 16.03
N LYS A 276 17.55 0.80 15.49
CA LYS A 276 17.03 0.75 14.12
C LYS A 276 17.40 2.05 13.40
N PRO A 277 18.48 2.07 12.63
CA PRO A 277 18.89 3.26 11.89
C PRO A 277 17.89 3.59 10.78
N VAL A 278 17.84 4.86 10.39
CA VAL A 278 17.13 5.27 9.17
C VAL A 278 17.92 4.76 7.96
N ILE A 279 17.29 3.89 7.16
CA ILE A 279 17.93 3.28 5.99
C ILE A 279 17.46 4.01 4.74
N PHE A 280 18.40 4.44 3.91
CA PHE A 280 18.12 5.00 2.59
C PHE A 280 18.53 3.98 1.53
N TYR A 281 17.60 3.70 0.61
CA TYR A 281 17.86 2.85 -0.54
C TYR A 281 18.06 3.71 -1.77
N VAL A 282 19.11 3.45 -2.51
CA VAL A 282 19.38 4.08 -3.81
C VAL A 282 19.06 3.05 -4.89
N ASP A 283 18.23 3.43 -5.86
CA ASP A 283 17.84 2.58 -6.98
C ASP A 283 19.06 2.16 -7.80
N ASP A 284 19.10 0.91 -8.25
CA ASP A 284 20.20 0.38 -9.07
C ASP A 284 20.32 1.08 -10.42
N ALA A 285 19.19 1.56 -10.96
CA ALA A 285 19.15 2.34 -12.19
C ALA A 285 19.63 3.79 -12.00
N PHE A 286 19.87 4.24 -10.76
CA PHE A 286 20.38 5.58 -10.50
C PHE A 286 21.81 5.73 -11.07
N PRO A 287 22.12 6.80 -11.83
CA PRO A 287 23.42 6.96 -12.48
C PRO A 287 24.59 6.92 -11.49
N ASP A 288 25.59 6.07 -11.76
CA ASP A 288 26.73 5.87 -10.86
C ASP A 288 27.52 7.16 -10.58
N THR A 289 27.55 8.07 -11.54
CA THR A 289 28.17 9.39 -11.40
C THR A 289 27.64 10.16 -10.18
N TRP A 290 26.37 9.99 -9.83
CA TRP A 290 25.71 10.70 -8.74
C TRP A 290 25.62 9.89 -7.45
N LYS A 291 25.77 8.55 -7.51
CA LYS A 291 25.71 7.67 -6.32
C LYS A 291 26.70 8.08 -5.25
N THR A 292 27.93 8.42 -5.64
CA THR A 292 28.98 8.86 -4.69
C THR A 292 28.57 10.12 -3.94
N GLY A 293 27.96 11.10 -4.62
CA GLY A 293 27.47 12.32 -3.99
C GLY A 293 26.34 12.08 -2.99
N ILE A 294 25.38 11.21 -3.35
CA ILE A 294 24.28 10.84 -2.45
C ILE A 294 24.82 10.11 -1.21
N LEU A 295 25.72 9.15 -1.39
CA LEU A 295 26.32 8.42 -0.28
C LEU A 295 27.11 9.34 0.65
N ALA A 296 27.82 10.34 0.10
CA ALA A 296 28.53 11.35 0.90
C ALA A 296 27.55 12.20 1.71
N SER A 297 26.47 12.69 1.09
CA SER A 297 25.50 13.54 1.77
C SER A 297 24.76 12.79 2.89
N VAL A 298 24.42 11.50 2.69
CA VAL A 298 23.82 10.69 3.76
C VAL A 298 24.79 10.50 4.94
N LYS A 299 26.09 10.33 4.67
CA LYS A 299 27.11 10.21 5.72
C LYS A 299 27.33 11.47 6.53
N GLU A 300 27.10 12.65 5.94
CA GLU A 300 27.23 13.93 6.64
C GLU A 300 26.13 14.16 7.70
N TRP A 301 25.02 13.41 7.63
CA TRP A 301 23.94 13.49 8.63
C TRP A 301 24.14 12.54 9.81
N ASN A 302 25.14 11.68 9.78
CA ASN A 302 25.54 10.77 10.85
C ASN A 302 26.74 11.35 11.61
#